data_a9df8dfa6a1637a226788b9ed53d65fa
#
_entry.id   a9df8dfa6a1637a226788b9ed53d65fa
#
_cell.length_a   1.000
_cell.length_b   1.000
_cell.length_c   1.000
_cell.angle_alpha   90.00
_cell.angle_beta   90.00
_cell.angle_gamma   90.00
#
_symmetry.space_group_name_H-M   'P 1'
#
loop_
_entity.id
_entity.type
_entity.pdbx_description
1 polymer ?
#
loop_
_entity_poly.entity_id
_entity_poly.type
_entity_poly.pdbx_seq_one_letter_code
_entity_poly.pdbx_strand_id
1 'polypeptide(L)'
;VDECGVCDGNGIPDGECDCDGNVIDECGECGGNNDCLPWTELTAVGGDNQITLAWFPLDGDRGRDFSLALENVDTELGTLDINLTNSDPVAGFQFDLEGINITGASGGSAGANGFIISTNSTTVLGFSLTGASIPAGSGALLSVTFDGFQESICLVEAVLSDPSGQAYAVELGDCYGGIVLQCEDSTACNFMEDGDCEYAEANYDCDGSCT
;
A
#
# COMPACT_ATOMS: atom_id res chain seq x y z
N VAL A 1 44.82 2.75 20.45
CA VAL A 1 43.36 2.80 20.20
C VAL A 1 43.20 2.87 18.71
N ASP A 2 42.50 1.92 18.15
CA ASP A 2 42.19 1.87 16.71
C ASP A 2 41.11 2.89 16.31
N GLU A 3 40.70 2.89 15.05
CA GLU A 3 39.66 3.77 14.49
C GLU A 3 38.29 3.58 15.15
N CYS A 4 38.05 2.41 15.74
CA CYS A 4 36.82 2.07 16.47
C CYS A 4 36.90 2.39 17.96
N GLY A 5 38.01 2.98 18.44
CA GLY A 5 38.20 3.31 19.83
C GLY A 5 38.63 2.12 20.71
N VAL A 6 38.97 0.98 20.13
CA VAL A 6 39.37 -0.23 20.84
C VAL A 6 40.91 -0.21 21.07
N CYS A 7 41.35 -0.47 22.31
CA CYS A 7 42.78 -0.57 22.62
C CYS A 7 43.32 -1.87 21.99
N ASP A 8 44.40 -1.76 21.19
CA ASP A 8 45.02 -2.84 20.43
C ASP A 8 44.04 -3.58 19.48
N GLY A 9 42.97 -2.91 19.04
CA GLY A 9 42.06 -3.39 18.03
C GLY A 9 42.66 -3.36 16.62
N ASN A 10 42.02 -4.04 15.70
CA ASN A 10 42.44 -4.15 14.28
C ASN A 10 41.76 -3.10 13.37
N GLY A 11 41.03 -2.16 13.94
CA GLY A 11 40.24 -1.20 13.18
C GLY A 11 38.96 -1.82 12.59
N ILE A 12 38.47 -1.22 11.50
CA ILE A 12 37.28 -1.72 10.77
C ILE A 12 37.66 -3.02 10.08
N PRO A 13 36.90 -4.12 10.28
CA PRO A 13 37.17 -5.41 9.63
C PRO A 13 37.14 -5.33 8.10
N ASP A 14 37.92 -6.20 7.44
CA ASP A 14 37.95 -6.29 6.00
C ASP A 14 36.53 -6.64 5.44
N GLY A 15 36.00 -5.74 4.63
CA GLY A 15 34.67 -5.87 4.02
C GLY A 15 33.58 -5.07 4.72
N GLU A 16 33.86 -4.52 5.89
CA GLU A 16 32.99 -3.59 6.59
C GLU A 16 33.38 -2.14 6.31
N CYS A 17 32.48 -1.21 6.51
CA CYS A 17 32.72 0.21 6.24
C CYS A 17 32.70 1.10 7.49
N ASP A 18 32.30 0.53 8.64
CA ASP A 18 32.31 1.18 9.94
C ASP A 18 32.60 0.20 11.08
N CYS A 19 32.58 0.72 12.29
CA CYS A 19 32.85 -0.06 13.50
C CYS A 19 31.63 -0.83 14.04
N ASP A 20 30.48 -0.65 13.45
CA ASP A 20 29.22 -1.29 13.83
C ASP A 20 28.93 -2.56 13.01
N GLY A 21 29.84 -2.92 12.09
CA GLY A 21 29.73 -4.11 11.26
C GLY A 21 28.90 -3.90 9.99
N ASN A 22 28.66 -2.66 9.61
CA ASN A 22 27.96 -2.35 8.37
C ASN A 22 28.86 -2.59 7.15
N VAL A 23 28.24 -2.96 6.04
CA VAL A 23 28.88 -3.11 4.73
C VAL A 23 28.42 -1.99 3.79
N ILE A 24 29.26 -1.68 2.81
CA ILE A 24 28.88 -0.76 1.74
C ILE A 24 27.82 -1.46 0.89
N ASP A 25 26.68 -0.80 0.69
CA ASP A 25 25.63 -1.27 -0.18
C ASP A 25 25.98 -1.06 -1.68
N GLU A 26 25.12 -1.50 -2.58
CA GLU A 26 25.33 -1.33 -4.04
C GLU A 26 25.27 0.12 -4.49
N CYS A 27 24.80 1.02 -3.62
CA CYS A 27 24.81 2.47 -3.80
C CYS A 27 26.11 3.13 -3.38
N GLY A 28 27.00 2.43 -2.68
CA GLY A 28 28.23 2.97 -2.11
C GLY A 28 28.02 3.62 -0.74
N GLU A 29 26.86 3.42 -0.09
CA GLU A 29 26.54 3.92 1.23
C GLU A 29 26.84 2.87 2.30
N CYS A 30 27.51 3.28 3.38
CA CYS A 30 27.81 2.42 4.51
C CYS A 30 26.55 2.15 5.34
N GLY A 31 26.15 0.86 5.47
CA GLY A 31 24.93 0.49 6.16
C GLY A 31 23.65 0.87 5.43
N GLY A 32 23.76 1.21 4.14
CA GLY A 32 22.63 1.51 3.29
C GLY A 32 21.77 0.26 3.00
N ASN A 33 20.60 0.48 2.45
CA ASN A 33 19.62 -0.55 2.10
C ASN A 33 19.37 -0.65 0.58
N ASN A 34 20.31 -0.17 -0.24
CA ASN A 34 20.23 -0.13 -1.70
C ASN A 34 19.14 0.80 -2.27
N ASP A 35 18.76 1.85 -1.55
CA ASP A 35 17.70 2.78 -1.96
C ASP A 35 18.04 3.59 -3.24
N CYS A 36 19.29 3.58 -3.68
CA CYS A 36 19.69 4.27 -4.90
C CYS A 36 19.47 3.48 -6.18
N LEU A 37 19.20 2.19 -6.07
CA LEU A 37 19.00 1.37 -7.25
C LEU A 37 17.61 1.66 -7.82
N PRO A 38 17.51 2.04 -9.10
CA PRO A 38 16.23 2.07 -9.79
C PRO A 38 15.78 0.60 -9.97
N TRP A 39 15.12 0.06 -8.96
CA TRP A 39 14.52 -1.25 -9.08
C TRP A 39 13.47 -1.22 -10.16
N THR A 40 13.73 -1.93 -11.24
CA THR A 40 12.70 -2.22 -12.22
C THR A 40 12.15 -3.61 -11.88
N GLU A 41 10.93 -3.67 -11.37
CA GLU A 41 10.22 -4.93 -11.32
C GLU A 41 9.86 -5.33 -12.74
N LEU A 42 10.43 -6.44 -13.23
CA LEU A 42 10.09 -7.01 -14.50
C LEU A 42 8.99 -8.03 -14.30
N THR A 43 7.76 -7.67 -14.62
CA THR A 43 6.67 -8.65 -14.70
C THR A 43 6.58 -9.22 -16.11
N ALA A 44 6.57 -10.54 -16.21
CA ALA A 44 6.37 -11.27 -17.44
C ALA A 44 4.99 -11.93 -17.40
N VAL A 45 4.07 -11.48 -18.24
CA VAL A 45 2.77 -12.12 -18.42
C VAL A 45 2.79 -12.93 -19.71
N GLY A 46 2.61 -14.24 -19.57
CA GLY A 46 2.50 -15.17 -20.71
C GLY A 46 1.09 -15.10 -21.31
N GLY A 47 1.01 -14.93 -22.63
CA GLY A 47 -0.21 -15.04 -23.42
C GLY A 47 0.01 -15.98 -24.62
N ASP A 48 -1.03 -16.21 -25.43
CA ASP A 48 -0.96 -17.07 -26.61
C ASP A 48 0.16 -16.66 -27.58
N ASN A 49 1.31 -17.36 -27.51
CA ASN A 49 2.52 -17.17 -28.30
C ASN A 49 3.25 -15.83 -28.13
N GLN A 50 2.99 -15.09 -27.06
CA GLN A 50 3.74 -13.87 -26.72
C GLN A 50 3.94 -13.73 -25.23
N ILE A 51 5.04 -13.09 -24.84
CA ILE A 51 5.34 -12.68 -23.49
C ILE A 51 5.32 -11.15 -23.49
N THR A 52 4.42 -10.56 -22.70
CA THR A 52 4.44 -9.13 -22.45
C THR A 52 5.33 -8.86 -21.24
N LEU A 53 6.40 -8.10 -21.47
CA LEU A 53 7.28 -7.62 -20.40
C LEU A 53 6.86 -6.20 -20.04
N ALA A 54 6.45 -6.00 -18.80
CA ALA A 54 6.19 -4.67 -18.27
C ALA A 54 7.31 -4.28 -17.31
N TRP A 55 7.90 -3.12 -17.55
CA TRP A 55 8.93 -2.52 -16.70
C TRP A 55 8.24 -1.44 -15.87
N PHE A 56 8.26 -1.61 -14.56
CA PHE A 56 7.83 -0.57 -13.65
C PHE A 56 9.09 0.02 -13.01
N PRO A 57 9.42 1.30 -13.27
CA PRO A 57 10.42 1.97 -12.46
C PRO A 57 9.84 2.05 -11.05
N LEU A 58 10.40 1.30 -10.12
CA LEU A 58 10.18 1.55 -8.71
C LEU A 58 10.95 2.83 -8.37
N ASP A 59 10.34 3.98 -8.58
CA ASP A 59 10.68 5.15 -7.81
C ASP A 59 10.32 4.76 -6.36
N GLY A 60 11.33 4.37 -5.58
CA GLY A 60 11.17 3.83 -4.24
C GLY A 60 10.50 4.74 -3.22
N ASP A 61 10.01 5.87 -3.66
CA ASP A 61 9.29 6.85 -2.85
C ASP A 61 7.88 7.17 -3.39
N ARG A 62 7.54 6.78 -4.64
CA ARG A 62 6.22 7.08 -5.22
C ARG A 62 5.11 6.11 -4.83
N GLY A 63 5.43 4.93 -4.30
CA GLY A 63 4.44 3.94 -3.86
C GLY A 63 3.85 4.20 -2.49
N ARG A 64 4.57 4.94 -1.64
CA ARG A 64 4.13 5.26 -0.28
C ARG A 64 3.34 6.57 -0.18
N ASP A 65 3.40 7.39 -1.22
CA ASP A 65 2.81 8.72 -1.23
C ASP A 65 1.41 8.76 -1.83
N PHE A 66 0.90 7.63 -2.31
CA PHE A 66 -0.45 7.51 -2.86
C PHE A 66 -1.17 6.34 -2.22
N SER A 67 -2.21 6.63 -1.50
CA SER A 67 -3.06 5.59 -0.92
C SER A 67 -4.53 5.92 -1.05
N LEU A 68 -5.33 4.86 -1.19
CA LEU A 68 -6.78 4.90 -1.06
C LEU A 68 -7.21 4.04 0.11
N ALA A 69 -8.09 4.55 0.93
CA ALA A 69 -8.62 3.84 2.09
C ALA A 69 -10.13 4.02 2.21
N LEU A 70 -10.80 3.04 2.81
CA LEU A 70 -12.20 3.11 3.18
C LEU A 70 -12.33 3.84 4.51
N GLU A 71 -13.21 4.83 4.58
CA GLU A 71 -13.52 5.54 5.80
C GLU A 71 -15.04 5.71 5.96
N ASN A 72 -15.48 5.99 7.17
CA ASN A 72 -16.87 6.31 7.51
C ASN A 72 -17.90 5.32 6.92
N VAL A 73 -17.57 4.02 6.92
CA VAL A 73 -18.46 2.99 6.36
C VAL A 73 -19.70 2.84 7.25
N ASP A 74 -20.86 3.06 6.67
CA ASP A 74 -22.15 2.84 7.28
C ASP A 74 -22.97 1.87 6.43
N THR A 75 -23.04 0.63 6.88
CA THR A 75 -23.71 -0.47 6.15
C THR A 75 -25.23 -0.40 6.28
N GLU A 76 -25.77 0.34 7.24
CA GLU A 76 -27.21 0.55 7.41
C GLU A 76 -27.73 1.64 6.46
N LEU A 77 -26.97 2.73 6.32
CA LEU A 77 -27.28 3.80 5.38
C LEU A 77 -26.81 3.50 3.95
N GLY A 78 -25.92 2.52 3.77
CA GLY A 78 -25.32 2.19 2.50
C GLY A 78 -24.40 3.32 1.99
N THR A 79 -23.53 3.84 2.84
CA THR A 79 -22.61 4.93 2.51
C THR A 79 -21.19 4.65 3.02
N LEU A 80 -20.20 5.10 2.28
CA LEU A 80 -18.79 5.12 2.72
C LEU A 80 -18.07 6.30 2.07
N ASP A 81 -16.94 6.67 2.63
CA ASP A 81 -16.00 7.61 2.04
C ASP A 81 -14.75 6.88 1.54
N ILE A 82 -14.25 7.34 0.40
CA ILE A 82 -12.91 6.96 -0.09
C ILE A 82 -11.97 8.10 0.28
N ASN A 83 -10.99 7.81 1.12
CA ASN A 83 -9.92 8.74 1.47
C ASN A 83 -8.75 8.57 0.48
N LEU A 84 -8.23 9.69 0.00
CA LEU A 84 -7.03 9.76 -0.85
C LEU A 84 -5.93 10.46 -0.07
N THR A 85 -4.75 9.86 -0.02
CA THR A 85 -3.49 10.55 0.29
C THR A 85 -2.64 10.58 -0.98
N ASN A 86 -2.16 11.76 -1.36
CA ASN A 86 -1.35 11.95 -2.57
C ASN A 86 -0.29 13.03 -2.36
N SER A 87 0.95 12.74 -2.73
CA SER A 87 2.07 13.69 -2.70
C SER A 87 2.13 14.59 -3.93
N ASP A 88 1.56 14.17 -5.02
CA ASP A 88 1.55 14.88 -6.31
C ASP A 88 0.12 15.01 -6.86
N PRO A 89 -0.13 15.96 -7.80
CA PRO A 89 -1.47 16.16 -8.35
C PRO A 89 -2.02 14.92 -9.07
N VAL A 90 -3.27 14.54 -8.76
CA VAL A 90 -4.01 13.46 -9.42
C VAL A 90 -4.97 14.04 -10.45
N ALA A 91 -4.84 13.62 -11.71
CA ALA A 91 -5.66 14.09 -12.84
C ALA A 91 -6.74 13.10 -13.27
N GLY A 92 -6.66 11.86 -12.84
CA GLY A 92 -7.67 10.83 -13.05
C GLY A 92 -7.53 9.71 -12.05
N PHE A 93 -8.63 9.02 -11.79
CA PHE A 93 -8.64 7.85 -10.91
C PHE A 93 -9.68 6.84 -11.37
N GLN A 94 -9.37 5.58 -11.11
CA GLN A 94 -10.31 4.47 -11.20
C GLN A 94 -10.00 3.50 -10.05
N PHE A 95 -11.04 2.92 -9.48
CA PHE A 95 -10.91 1.83 -8.52
C PHE A 95 -12.17 0.97 -8.54
N ASP A 96 -12.02 -0.27 -8.09
CA ASP A 96 -13.11 -1.19 -7.93
C ASP A 96 -13.38 -1.45 -6.45
N LEU A 97 -14.65 -1.69 -6.11
CA LEU A 97 -15.12 -2.09 -4.78
C LEU A 97 -15.77 -3.46 -4.88
N GLU A 98 -15.30 -4.37 -4.05
CA GLU A 98 -15.91 -5.68 -3.85
C GLU A 98 -16.75 -5.73 -2.57
N GLY A 99 -17.74 -6.62 -2.54
CA GLY A 99 -18.61 -6.86 -1.38
C GLY A 99 -19.86 -5.98 -1.30
N ILE A 100 -20.05 -5.10 -2.27
CA ILE A 100 -21.21 -4.19 -2.38
C ILE A 100 -21.60 -3.98 -3.84
N ASN A 101 -22.81 -3.39 -4.06
CA ASN A 101 -23.18 -2.83 -5.36
C ASN A 101 -23.20 -1.30 -5.23
N ILE A 102 -22.35 -0.63 -6.00
CA ILE A 102 -22.31 0.84 -6.05
C ILE A 102 -23.58 1.36 -6.70
N THR A 103 -24.27 2.27 -6.04
CA THR A 103 -25.46 2.96 -6.54
C THR A 103 -25.18 4.40 -6.96
N GLY A 104 -24.06 4.98 -6.49
CA GLY A 104 -23.60 6.31 -6.87
C GLY A 104 -22.32 6.71 -6.17
N ALA A 105 -21.67 7.75 -6.69
CA ALA A 105 -20.52 8.37 -6.07
C ALA A 105 -20.47 9.87 -6.35
N SER A 106 -20.08 10.70 -5.38
CA SER A 106 -20.03 12.15 -5.53
C SER A 106 -19.25 12.84 -4.42
N GLY A 107 -18.99 14.13 -4.58
CA GLY A 107 -18.44 14.98 -3.52
C GLY A 107 -16.92 14.89 -3.37
N GLY A 108 -16.43 15.17 -2.17
CA GLY A 108 -15.02 15.16 -1.81
C GLY A 108 -14.15 16.09 -2.64
N SER A 109 -12.83 15.81 -2.67
CA SER A 109 -11.87 16.57 -3.46
C SER A 109 -12.08 16.41 -4.97
N ALA A 110 -12.61 15.27 -5.43
CA ALA A 110 -12.98 15.07 -6.84
C ALA A 110 -14.08 16.05 -7.27
N GLY A 111 -15.17 16.13 -6.52
CA GLY A 111 -16.25 17.06 -6.80
C GLY A 111 -15.83 18.54 -6.70
N ALA A 112 -15.02 18.87 -5.68
CA ALA A 112 -14.52 20.24 -5.47
C ALA A 112 -13.61 20.71 -6.61
N ASN A 113 -12.89 19.80 -7.27
CA ASN A 113 -12.03 20.11 -8.43
C ASN A 113 -12.72 19.88 -9.77
N GLY A 114 -14.04 19.68 -9.80
CA GLY A 114 -14.83 19.61 -11.02
C GLY A 114 -14.62 18.32 -11.83
N PHE A 115 -14.26 17.23 -11.17
CA PHE A 115 -14.20 15.92 -11.82
C PHE A 115 -15.59 15.42 -12.19
N ILE A 116 -15.64 14.76 -13.34
CA ILE A 116 -16.78 13.95 -13.73
C ILE A 116 -16.58 12.58 -13.11
N ILE A 117 -17.55 12.14 -12.32
CA ILE A 117 -17.55 10.84 -11.67
C ILE A 117 -18.56 9.96 -12.38
N SER A 118 -18.12 8.78 -12.82
CA SER A 118 -18.95 7.75 -13.45
C SER A 118 -18.82 6.45 -12.66
N THR A 119 -19.93 5.76 -12.47
CA THR A 119 -19.97 4.51 -11.72
C THR A 119 -20.71 3.42 -12.48
N ASN A 120 -20.33 2.17 -12.24
CA ASN A 120 -21.15 1.00 -12.46
C ASN A 120 -21.33 0.27 -11.11
N SER A 121 -21.76 -0.99 -11.11
CA SER A 121 -22.01 -1.74 -9.86
C SER A 121 -20.76 -2.01 -9.01
N THR A 122 -19.58 -1.95 -9.57
CA THR A 122 -18.32 -2.29 -8.90
C THR A 122 -17.24 -1.23 -9.05
N THR A 123 -17.25 -0.44 -10.13
CA THR A 123 -16.19 0.48 -10.50
C THR A 123 -16.59 1.94 -10.31
N VAL A 124 -15.67 2.74 -9.82
CA VAL A 124 -15.74 4.22 -9.81
C VAL A 124 -14.63 4.76 -10.69
N LEU A 125 -14.98 5.64 -11.64
CA LEU A 125 -14.06 6.34 -12.53
C LEU A 125 -14.23 7.86 -12.35
N GLY A 126 -13.13 8.56 -12.16
CA GLY A 126 -13.11 10.02 -12.06
C GLY A 126 -12.09 10.64 -13.01
N PHE A 127 -12.52 11.65 -13.79
CA PHE A 127 -11.66 12.35 -14.72
C PHE A 127 -12.11 13.80 -14.91
N SER A 128 -11.21 14.66 -15.41
CA SER A 128 -11.52 16.04 -15.73
C SER A 128 -11.40 16.29 -17.25
N LEU A 129 -12.44 16.89 -17.84
CA LEU A 129 -12.41 17.34 -19.23
C LEU A 129 -11.72 18.72 -19.41
N THR A 130 -11.51 19.42 -18.31
CA THR A 130 -10.89 20.76 -18.30
C THR A 130 -9.39 20.73 -17.99
N GLY A 131 -8.83 19.52 -17.73
CA GLY A 131 -7.45 19.36 -17.31
C GLY A 131 -7.21 19.75 -15.84
N ALA A 132 -8.27 19.79 -15.02
CA ALA A 132 -8.13 19.98 -13.58
C ALA A 132 -7.52 18.76 -12.91
N SER A 133 -6.82 18.97 -11.82
CA SER A 133 -6.26 17.92 -10.98
C SER A 133 -6.60 18.15 -9.52
N ILE A 134 -6.60 17.08 -8.74
CA ILE A 134 -6.70 17.12 -7.28
C ILE A 134 -5.30 17.43 -6.77
N PRO A 135 -5.10 18.53 -6.01
CA PRO A 135 -3.77 18.87 -5.49
C PRO A 135 -3.30 17.85 -4.46
N ALA A 136 -1.98 17.83 -4.22
CA ALA A 136 -1.37 17.03 -3.17
C ALA A 136 -2.02 17.29 -1.80
N GLY A 137 -2.25 16.23 -1.03
CA GLY A 137 -2.88 16.31 0.29
C GLY A 137 -3.44 14.98 0.77
N SER A 138 -4.22 15.06 1.83
CA SER A 138 -4.96 13.91 2.36
C SER A 138 -6.38 14.33 2.75
N GLY A 139 -7.35 13.48 2.42
CA GLY A 139 -8.76 13.71 2.75
C GLY A 139 -9.72 12.95 1.84
N ALA A 140 -11.02 13.14 2.07
CA ALA A 140 -12.03 12.46 1.29
C ALA A 140 -11.94 12.80 -0.20
N LEU A 141 -11.67 11.77 -1.02
CA LEU A 141 -11.71 11.83 -2.47
C LEU A 141 -13.15 12.01 -2.95
N LEU A 142 -14.04 11.16 -2.47
CA LEU A 142 -15.48 11.18 -2.74
C LEU A 142 -16.22 10.30 -1.72
N SER A 143 -17.55 10.44 -1.69
CA SER A 143 -18.44 9.54 -0.97
C SER A 143 -19.14 8.61 -1.96
N VAL A 144 -19.27 7.34 -1.59
CA VAL A 144 -19.95 6.29 -2.35
C VAL A 144 -21.27 5.94 -1.66
N THR A 145 -22.32 5.74 -2.43
CA THR A 145 -23.55 5.12 -1.98
C THR A 145 -23.65 3.71 -2.54
N PHE A 146 -24.13 2.76 -1.75
CA PHE A 146 -24.15 1.36 -2.14
C PHE A 146 -25.36 0.61 -1.56
N ASP A 147 -25.62 -0.58 -2.09
CA ASP A 147 -26.51 -1.59 -1.54
C ASP A 147 -25.85 -2.97 -1.61
N GLY A 148 -26.57 -4.01 -1.17
CA GLY A 148 -26.12 -5.39 -1.32
C GLY A 148 -24.84 -5.72 -0.53
N PHE A 149 -24.61 -5.04 0.61
CA PHE A 149 -23.48 -5.36 1.50
C PHE A 149 -23.47 -6.85 1.84
N GLN A 150 -22.29 -7.46 1.69
CA GLN A 150 -22.03 -8.85 2.03
C GLN A 150 -21.34 -8.92 3.40
N GLU A 151 -20.20 -9.53 3.51
CA GLU A 151 -19.48 -9.70 4.77
C GLU A 151 -18.35 -8.68 4.94
N SER A 152 -17.81 -8.19 3.82
CA SER A 152 -16.70 -7.24 3.79
C SER A 152 -16.82 -6.31 2.60
N ILE A 153 -16.14 -5.16 2.67
CA ILE A 153 -15.95 -4.23 1.56
C ILE A 153 -14.46 -4.05 1.36
N CYS A 154 -13.96 -4.31 0.16
CA CYS A 154 -12.57 -4.14 -0.18
C CYS A 154 -12.39 -3.21 -1.37
N LEU A 155 -11.37 -2.34 -1.29
CA LEU A 155 -10.83 -1.66 -2.46
C LEU A 155 -9.95 -2.64 -3.23
N VAL A 156 -10.16 -2.74 -4.53
CA VAL A 156 -9.35 -3.56 -5.43
C VAL A 156 -9.06 -2.79 -6.72
N GLU A 157 -7.96 -3.10 -7.38
CA GLU A 157 -7.59 -2.57 -8.70
C GLU A 157 -7.65 -1.03 -8.82
N ALA A 158 -6.91 -0.30 -7.99
CA ALA A 158 -6.87 1.15 -8.09
C ALA A 158 -5.80 1.64 -9.07
N VAL A 159 -6.16 2.65 -9.85
CA VAL A 159 -5.27 3.41 -10.72
C VAL A 159 -5.47 4.90 -10.45
N LEU A 160 -4.42 5.60 -10.10
CA LEU A 160 -4.36 7.06 -10.09
C LEU A 160 -3.45 7.51 -11.22
N SER A 161 -3.73 8.62 -11.86
CA SER A 161 -2.89 9.16 -12.94
C SER A 161 -2.48 10.60 -12.69
N ASP A 162 -1.27 10.93 -13.14
CA ASP A 162 -0.77 12.28 -13.18
C ASP A 162 -1.40 13.11 -14.32
N PRO A 163 -1.13 14.43 -14.38
CA PRO A 163 -1.62 15.29 -15.49
C PRO A 163 -1.05 14.94 -16.87
N SER A 164 0.00 14.11 -16.95
CA SER A 164 0.56 13.60 -18.22
C SER A 164 -0.04 12.26 -18.64
N GLY A 165 -0.87 11.65 -17.79
CA GLY A 165 -1.53 10.37 -18.01
C GLY A 165 -0.70 9.16 -17.59
N GLN A 166 0.37 9.37 -16.82
CA GLN A 166 1.15 8.27 -16.24
C GLN A 166 0.49 7.78 -14.94
N ALA A 167 0.48 6.46 -14.74
CA ALA A 167 -0.08 5.87 -13.53
C ALA A 167 0.89 6.01 -12.34
N TYR A 168 0.32 6.29 -11.16
CA TYR A 168 0.99 6.18 -9.88
C TYR A 168 0.84 4.76 -9.33
N ALA A 169 1.82 4.28 -8.58
CA ALA A 169 1.65 3.13 -7.70
C ALA A 169 0.79 3.55 -6.51
N VAL A 170 -0.22 2.76 -6.17
CA VAL A 170 -1.23 3.11 -5.14
C VAL A 170 -1.26 2.00 -4.10
N GLU A 171 -1.14 2.38 -2.83
CA GLU A 171 -1.40 1.47 -1.72
C GLU A 171 -2.90 1.46 -1.41
N LEU A 172 -3.46 0.27 -1.22
CA LEU A 172 -4.86 0.10 -0.81
C LEU A 172 -4.90 -0.16 0.68
N GLY A 173 -5.79 0.55 1.37
CA GLY A 173 -6.07 0.32 2.78
C GLY A 173 -6.81 -1.00 3.02
N ASP A 174 -6.94 -1.35 4.28
CA ASP A 174 -7.60 -2.57 4.72
C ASP A 174 -9.07 -2.61 4.30
N CYS A 175 -9.59 -3.83 4.15
CA CYS A 175 -11.00 -4.06 3.91
C CYS A 175 -11.82 -3.68 5.15
N TYR A 176 -13.01 -3.14 4.95
CA TYR A 176 -14.00 -3.00 6.02
C TYR A 176 -14.75 -4.32 6.21
N GLY A 177 -14.93 -4.73 7.46
CA GLY A 177 -15.51 -6.05 7.75
C GLY A 177 -14.57 -7.15 7.30
N GLY A 178 -15.10 -8.31 7.06
CA GLY A 178 -14.29 -9.49 6.75
C GLY A 178 -13.98 -10.29 7.99
N ILE A 179 -13.67 -11.54 7.78
CA ILE A 179 -13.28 -12.44 8.85
C ILE A 179 -11.87 -11.98 9.23
N VAL A 180 -11.72 -11.36 10.36
CA VAL A 180 -10.43 -11.40 11.05
C VAL A 180 -10.23 -12.89 11.30
N LEU A 181 -9.33 -13.50 10.55
CA LEU A 181 -8.96 -14.89 10.81
C LEU A 181 -8.38 -14.91 12.22
N GLN A 182 -9.19 -15.32 13.19
CA GLN A 182 -8.69 -15.58 14.53
C GLN A 182 -7.81 -16.82 14.44
N CYS A 183 -6.69 -16.81 15.12
CA CYS A 183 -5.87 -18.00 15.26
C CYS A 183 -6.67 -19.08 16.02
N GLU A 184 -7.11 -20.12 15.32
CA GLU A 184 -7.87 -21.25 15.90
C GLU A 184 -6.96 -22.37 16.43
N ASP A 185 -5.63 -22.24 16.28
CA ASP A 185 -4.68 -23.23 16.82
C ASP A 185 -4.40 -22.96 18.29
N SER A 186 -4.90 -23.84 19.16
CA SER A 186 -4.73 -23.74 20.62
C SER A 186 -3.28 -23.88 21.09
N THR A 187 -2.33 -24.19 20.20
CA THR A 187 -0.90 -24.25 20.50
C THR A 187 -0.17 -22.97 20.13
N ALA A 188 -0.83 -22.06 19.44
CA ALA A 188 -0.29 -20.74 19.10
C ALA A 188 -0.34 -19.79 20.31
N CYS A 189 0.58 -18.84 20.33
CA CYS A 189 0.69 -17.85 21.39
C CYS A 189 -0.46 -16.84 21.40
N ASN A 190 -1.02 -16.57 20.23
CA ASN A 190 -2.16 -15.67 20.01
C ASN A 190 -3.48 -16.43 19.75
N PHE A 191 -3.67 -17.61 20.38
CA PHE A 191 -4.90 -18.39 20.26
C PHE A 191 -6.14 -17.55 20.56
N MET A 192 -7.13 -17.55 19.65
CA MET A 192 -8.36 -16.75 19.69
C MET A 192 -8.12 -15.22 19.56
N GLU A 193 -6.92 -14.78 19.23
CA GLU A 193 -6.63 -13.40 18.85
C GLU A 193 -6.67 -13.23 17.32
N ASP A 194 -6.86 -12.00 16.90
CA ASP A 194 -6.94 -11.64 15.48
C ASP A 194 -5.56 -11.76 14.80
N GLY A 195 -5.53 -12.34 13.61
CA GLY A 195 -4.33 -12.51 12.79
C GLY A 195 -3.89 -13.96 12.56
N ASP A 196 -2.79 -14.11 11.85
CA ASP A 196 -2.15 -15.40 11.62
C ASP A 196 -1.65 -15.98 12.93
N CYS A 197 -1.61 -17.33 13.01
CA CYS A 197 -1.12 -18.00 14.22
C CYS A 197 0.36 -17.73 14.44
N GLU A 198 0.70 -17.17 15.59
CA GLU A 198 2.07 -16.94 16.05
C GLU A 198 2.47 -18.03 17.03
N TYR A 199 3.68 -18.57 16.89
CA TYR A 199 4.19 -19.65 17.72
C TYR A 199 5.44 -19.22 18.46
N ALA A 200 5.61 -19.74 19.67
CA ALA A 200 6.83 -19.54 20.42
C ALA A 200 8.06 -20.10 19.66
N GLU A 201 9.19 -19.42 19.78
CA GLU A 201 10.46 -19.92 19.25
C GLU A 201 10.88 -21.20 19.96
N ALA A 202 11.72 -22.02 19.29
CA ALA A 202 12.21 -23.28 19.88
C ALA A 202 12.91 -23.04 21.23
N ASN A 203 12.49 -23.74 22.26
CA ASN A 203 12.91 -23.65 23.66
C ASN A 203 12.43 -22.41 24.42
N TYR A 204 11.42 -21.70 23.90
CA TYR A 204 10.75 -20.60 24.59
C TYR A 204 9.25 -20.88 24.69
N ASP A 205 8.61 -20.32 25.71
CA ASP A 205 7.16 -20.23 25.80
C ASP A 205 6.66 -18.93 25.17
N CYS A 206 5.34 -18.74 25.14
CA CYS A 206 4.73 -17.55 24.56
C CYS A 206 5.05 -16.25 25.29
N ASP A 207 5.53 -16.34 26.53
CA ASP A 207 5.97 -15.18 27.32
C ASP A 207 7.47 -14.86 27.10
N GLY A 208 8.16 -15.65 26.24
CA GLY A 208 9.58 -15.51 25.97
C GLY A 208 10.48 -16.09 27.05
N SER A 209 9.94 -16.94 27.95
CA SER A 209 10.72 -17.65 28.98
C SER A 209 11.24 -18.98 28.44
N CYS A 210 12.42 -19.40 28.86
CA CYS A 210 13.00 -20.68 28.47
C CYS A 210 12.16 -21.86 29.03
N THR A 211 11.85 -22.85 28.19
CA THR A 211 11.11 -24.08 28.56
C THR A 211 12.05 -25.26 28.80
#